data_72deb8e567e16ef5d3fd41d2debc9f09
#
_entry.id   72deb8e567e16ef5d3fd41d2debc9f09
#
_cell.length_a   1.000
_cell.length_b   1.000
_cell.length_c   1.000
_cell.angle_alpha   90.00
_cell.angle_beta   90.00
_cell.angle_gamma   90.00
#
_symmetry.space_group_name_H-M   'P 1'
#
loop_
_entity.id
_entity.type
_entity.pdbx_description
1 polymer ?
#
loop_
_entity_poly.entity_id
_entity_poly.type
_entity_poly.pdbx_seq_one_letter_code
_entity_poly.pdbx_strand_id
1 'polypeptide(L)'
;MNHFVVAEPLWCTGCNTCLAACSDVHKTQGLQQHPRLALAKTSTLTAPVVCHHCEEAPCVQVCPVNAISQRDDAIQLNESLCIGCKLCAVVCPFGAISASGSRPVNAPAQYVFQAEGSLKDGEENAPTQHALLRWEPGVQTVAVKCDLCDFLPEGPACVRACPNQALRLITDDSLQRQMKEKQRLAASWFANGREDPLSLTQEQR
;
A
#
# COMPACT_ATOMS: atom_id res chain seq x y z
N MET A 1 0.90 11.46 -14.64
CA MET A 1 -0.11 10.98 -13.65
C MET A 1 0.48 9.84 -12.87
N ASN A 2 0.28 9.79 -11.57
CA ASN A 2 0.74 8.65 -10.77
C ASN A 2 -0.02 7.36 -11.15
N HIS A 3 0.69 6.25 -11.20
CA HIS A 3 0.10 4.94 -11.37
C HIS A 3 -0.58 4.51 -10.06
N PHE A 4 -1.63 3.72 -10.15
CA PHE A 4 -2.33 3.17 -8.98
C PHE A 4 -3.07 1.88 -9.31
N VAL A 5 -3.39 1.12 -8.29
CA VAL A 5 -4.21 -0.08 -8.42
C VAL A 5 -5.66 0.27 -8.08
N VAL A 6 -6.58 -0.12 -8.95
CA VAL A 6 -8.03 -0.01 -8.71
C VAL A 6 -8.59 -1.39 -8.38
N ALA A 7 -9.55 -1.41 -7.47
CA ALA A 7 -10.30 -2.60 -7.12
C ALA A 7 -11.72 -2.55 -7.70
N GLU A 8 -12.16 -3.68 -8.28
CA GLU A 8 -13.55 -3.89 -8.70
C GLU A 8 -14.28 -4.72 -7.63
N PRO A 9 -15.12 -4.11 -6.80
CA PRO A 9 -15.72 -4.78 -5.66
C PRO A 9 -16.61 -5.96 -6.06
N LEU A 10 -17.30 -5.87 -7.20
CA LEU A 10 -18.22 -6.92 -7.66
C LEU A 10 -17.50 -8.23 -7.99
N TRP A 11 -16.20 -8.17 -8.29
CA TRP A 11 -15.40 -9.35 -8.63
C TRP A 11 -14.61 -9.89 -7.43
N CYS A 12 -14.61 -9.16 -6.32
CA CYS A 12 -13.86 -9.55 -5.13
C CYS A 12 -14.63 -10.58 -4.31
N THR A 13 -14.07 -11.77 -4.16
CA THR A 13 -14.62 -12.84 -3.32
C THR A 13 -14.10 -12.83 -1.86
N GLY A 14 -13.18 -11.92 -1.54
CA GLY A 14 -12.60 -11.85 -0.19
C GLY A 14 -11.63 -12.97 0.17
N CYS A 15 -11.01 -13.60 -0.82
CA CYS A 15 -10.12 -14.78 -0.63
C CYS A 15 -8.78 -14.48 0.04
N ASN A 16 -8.40 -13.21 0.23
CA ASN A 16 -7.15 -12.75 0.83
C ASN A 16 -5.86 -13.07 0.02
N THR A 17 -5.94 -13.65 -1.16
CA THR A 17 -4.77 -14.01 -1.97
C THR A 17 -3.90 -12.79 -2.29
N CYS A 18 -4.50 -11.63 -2.52
CA CYS A 18 -3.79 -10.36 -2.75
C CYS A 18 -2.98 -9.90 -1.54
N LEU A 19 -3.49 -10.11 -0.31
CA LEU A 19 -2.77 -9.79 0.92
C LEU A 19 -1.56 -10.73 1.09
N ALA A 20 -1.77 -12.02 0.89
CA ALA A 20 -0.70 -13.02 0.99
C ALA A 20 0.42 -12.76 -0.02
N ALA A 21 0.08 -12.51 -1.27
CA ALA A 21 1.06 -12.20 -2.32
C ALA A 21 1.83 -10.90 -2.02
N CYS A 22 1.15 -9.86 -1.52
CA CYS A 22 1.79 -8.63 -1.10
C CYS A 22 2.80 -8.86 0.05
N SER A 23 2.41 -9.62 1.07
CA SER A 23 3.28 -9.96 2.20
C SER A 23 4.51 -10.75 1.76
N ASP A 24 4.33 -11.74 0.90
CA ASP A 24 5.38 -12.66 0.46
C ASP A 24 6.48 -11.93 -0.33
N VAL A 25 6.11 -11.15 -1.33
CA VAL A 25 7.09 -10.43 -2.16
C VAL A 25 7.87 -9.39 -1.36
N HIS A 26 7.23 -8.69 -0.41
CA HIS A 26 7.93 -7.69 0.40
C HIS A 26 8.84 -8.33 1.44
N LYS A 27 8.40 -9.44 2.05
CA LYS A 27 9.26 -10.22 2.94
C LYS A 27 10.51 -10.73 2.23
N THR A 28 10.37 -11.21 1.00
CA THR A 28 11.52 -11.68 0.19
C THR A 28 12.51 -10.56 -0.09
N GLN A 29 12.05 -9.31 -0.19
CA GLN A 29 12.89 -8.13 -0.36
C GLN A 29 13.47 -7.57 0.96
N GLY A 30 13.25 -8.23 2.08
CA GLY A 30 13.69 -7.73 3.39
C GLY A 30 12.91 -6.52 3.91
N LEU A 31 11.77 -6.23 3.29
CA LEU A 31 10.84 -5.19 3.71
C LEU A 31 9.83 -5.76 4.71
N GLN A 32 8.99 -4.88 5.28
CA GLN A 32 7.93 -5.32 6.17
C GLN A 32 7.01 -6.33 5.48
N GLN A 33 6.75 -7.44 6.15
CA GLN A 33 5.81 -8.46 5.67
C GLN A 33 4.34 -8.06 5.80
N HIS A 34 4.03 -6.93 6.43
CA HIS A 34 2.66 -6.46 6.55
C HIS A 34 2.09 -6.11 5.17
N PRO A 35 0.91 -6.61 4.78
CA PRO A 35 0.34 -6.33 3.47
C PRO A 35 0.06 -4.83 3.32
N ARG A 36 0.37 -4.28 2.15
CA ARG A 36 0.23 -2.85 1.84
C ARG A 36 -1.14 -2.49 1.27
N LEU A 37 -2.10 -3.37 1.47
CA LEU A 37 -3.51 -3.16 1.17
C LEU A 37 -4.33 -3.79 2.29
N ALA A 38 -5.55 -3.30 2.46
CA ALA A 38 -6.52 -3.84 3.42
C ALA A 38 -7.72 -4.44 2.68
N LEU A 39 -8.42 -5.38 3.30
CA LEU A 39 -9.68 -5.89 2.78
C LEU A 39 -10.82 -5.36 3.63
N ALA A 40 -11.60 -4.45 3.08
CA ALA A 40 -12.83 -3.97 3.69
C ALA A 40 -13.95 -4.98 3.44
N LYS A 41 -14.67 -5.33 4.51
CA LYS A 41 -15.83 -6.22 4.47
C LYS A 41 -17.03 -5.52 5.08
N THR A 42 -18.11 -5.48 4.33
CA THR A 42 -19.43 -5.04 4.80
C THR A 42 -20.38 -6.23 4.80
N SER A 43 -21.63 -6.02 5.18
CA SER A 43 -22.67 -7.08 5.12
C SER A 43 -22.95 -7.55 3.68
N THR A 44 -22.71 -6.71 2.67
CA THR A 44 -23.08 -6.99 1.28
C THR A 44 -21.90 -6.98 0.30
N LEU A 45 -20.74 -6.46 0.70
CA LEU A 45 -19.64 -6.22 -0.20
C LEU A 45 -18.30 -6.51 0.47
N THR A 46 -17.37 -7.05 -0.31
CA THR A 46 -15.98 -7.16 0.06
C THR A 46 -15.11 -6.50 -1.00
N ALA A 47 -14.18 -5.63 -0.59
CA ALA A 47 -13.30 -4.95 -1.55
C ALA A 47 -11.91 -4.72 -0.96
N PRO A 48 -10.85 -4.85 -1.75
CA PRO A 48 -9.52 -4.39 -1.38
C PRO A 48 -9.49 -2.86 -1.35
N VAL A 49 -8.92 -2.30 -0.28
CA VAL A 49 -8.59 -0.88 -0.16
C VAL A 49 -7.12 -0.72 -0.45
N VAL A 50 -6.80 0.04 -1.49
CA VAL A 50 -5.43 0.22 -2.00
C VAL A 50 -5.07 1.70 -2.01
N CYS A 51 -3.79 2.02 -1.98
CA CYS A 51 -3.33 3.39 -2.13
C CYS A 51 -3.59 3.93 -3.54
N HIS A 52 -4.11 5.14 -3.63
CA HIS A 52 -4.41 5.80 -4.90
C HIS A 52 -3.23 6.60 -5.46
N HIS A 53 -2.09 6.66 -4.76
CA HIS A 53 -0.91 7.43 -5.18
C HIS A 53 -1.26 8.86 -5.66
N CYS A 54 -2.03 9.59 -4.86
CA CYS A 54 -2.56 10.92 -5.18
C CYS A 54 -1.46 11.87 -5.67
N GLU A 55 -1.75 12.73 -6.63
CA GLU A 55 -0.78 13.72 -7.15
C GLU A 55 -0.39 14.75 -6.08
N GLU A 56 -1.38 15.35 -5.43
CA GLU A 56 -1.17 16.19 -4.24
C GLU A 56 -1.37 15.37 -2.96
N ALA A 57 -0.46 14.44 -2.72
CA ALA A 57 -0.60 13.47 -1.65
C ALA A 57 -0.55 14.11 -0.26
N PRO A 58 -1.64 14.12 0.53
CA PRO A 58 -1.64 14.69 1.88
C PRO A 58 -0.64 14.01 2.80
N CYS A 59 -0.39 12.72 2.58
CA CYS A 59 0.58 11.95 3.36
C CYS A 59 2.03 12.40 3.14
N VAL A 60 2.37 12.92 1.97
CA VAL A 60 3.67 13.55 1.68
C VAL A 60 3.77 14.86 2.45
N GLN A 61 2.75 15.71 2.31
CA GLN A 61 2.74 17.05 2.89
C GLN A 61 2.85 17.05 4.42
N VAL A 62 2.25 16.05 5.09
CA VAL A 62 2.22 15.97 6.55
C VAL A 62 3.44 15.28 7.15
N CYS A 63 4.29 14.65 6.34
CA CYS A 63 5.42 13.86 6.85
C CYS A 63 6.56 14.78 7.37
N PRO A 64 6.83 14.86 8.67
CA PRO A 64 7.80 15.80 9.22
C PRO A 64 9.26 15.45 8.88
N VAL A 65 9.51 14.21 8.46
CA VAL A 65 10.86 13.70 8.14
C VAL A 65 11.03 13.39 6.66
N ASN A 66 10.06 13.77 5.82
CA ASN A 66 10.07 13.49 4.40
C ASN A 66 10.30 12.00 4.05
N ALA A 67 9.82 11.09 4.90
CA ALA A 67 9.89 9.65 4.65
C ALA A 67 8.97 9.22 3.51
N ILE A 68 7.94 10.02 3.19
CA ILE A 68 7.05 9.79 2.07
C ILE A 68 7.35 10.85 1.01
N SER A 69 7.62 10.41 -0.20
CA SER A 69 7.94 11.28 -1.33
C SER A 69 7.39 10.72 -2.63
N GLN A 70 7.23 11.61 -3.61
CA GLN A 70 6.95 11.17 -4.97
C GLN A 70 8.25 10.72 -5.62
N ARG A 71 8.21 9.53 -6.22
CA ARG A 71 9.28 8.97 -7.05
C ARG A 71 8.66 8.41 -8.30
N ASP A 72 9.17 8.81 -9.44
CA ASP A 72 8.64 8.43 -10.73
C ASP A 72 7.12 8.64 -10.78
N ASP A 73 6.35 7.60 -11.07
CA ASP A 73 4.89 7.64 -11.18
C ASP A 73 4.18 7.13 -9.92
N ALA A 74 4.81 7.20 -8.75
CA ALA A 74 4.24 6.70 -7.51
C ALA A 74 4.64 7.52 -6.27
N ILE A 75 3.79 7.48 -5.26
CA ILE A 75 4.12 7.97 -3.92
C ILE A 75 4.72 6.82 -3.13
N GLN A 76 5.97 6.95 -2.70
CA GLN A 76 6.71 5.90 -2.01
C GLN A 76 7.04 6.28 -0.57
N LEU A 77 7.17 5.27 0.27
CA LEU A 77 7.56 5.39 1.67
C LEU A 77 8.95 4.78 1.85
N ASN A 78 9.89 5.58 2.35
CA ASN A 78 11.15 5.09 2.87
C ASN A 78 10.96 4.68 4.34
N GLU A 79 10.88 3.38 4.58
CA GLU A 79 10.65 2.82 5.91
C GLU A 79 11.78 3.15 6.89
N SER A 80 13.02 3.31 6.41
CA SER A 80 14.19 3.63 7.25
C SER A 80 14.16 5.05 7.81
N LEU A 81 13.49 5.98 7.13
CA LEU A 81 13.33 7.35 7.58
C LEU A 81 12.10 7.55 8.47
N CYS A 82 11.18 6.59 8.47
CA CYS A 82 9.91 6.71 9.18
C CYS A 82 10.10 6.70 10.68
N ILE A 83 9.61 7.75 11.37
CA ILE A 83 9.65 7.88 12.83
C ILE A 83 8.39 7.36 13.53
N GLY A 84 7.45 6.77 12.79
CA GLY A 84 6.23 6.20 13.36
C GLY A 84 5.24 7.22 13.94
N CYS A 85 5.25 8.47 13.49
CA CYS A 85 4.37 9.53 14.01
C CYS A 85 2.88 9.37 13.66
N LYS A 86 2.56 8.47 12.72
CA LYS A 86 1.19 8.08 12.30
C LYS A 86 0.36 9.16 11.60
N LEU A 87 0.87 10.36 11.41
CA LEU A 87 0.15 11.47 10.77
C LEU A 87 -0.33 11.12 9.37
N CYS A 88 0.48 10.40 8.59
CA CYS A 88 0.11 9.96 7.24
C CYS A 88 -1.13 9.04 7.20
N ALA A 89 -1.31 8.21 8.22
CA ALA A 89 -2.50 7.36 8.33
C ALA A 89 -3.76 8.19 8.66
N VAL A 90 -3.62 9.23 9.49
CA VAL A 90 -4.72 10.11 9.88
C VAL A 90 -5.22 10.94 8.70
N VAL A 91 -4.32 11.47 7.87
CA VAL A 91 -4.70 12.35 6.76
C VAL A 91 -5.09 11.60 5.49
N CYS A 92 -4.86 10.29 5.41
CA CYS A 92 -5.21 9.51 4.23
C CYS A 92 -6.74 9.39 4.07
N PRO A 93 -7.36 9.99 3.04
CA PRO A 93 -8.83 9.97 2.89
C PRO A 93 -9.37 8.57 2.57
N PHE A 94 -8.50 7.65 2.13
CA PHE A 94 -8.87 6.28 1.76
C PHE A 94 -8.59 5.26 2.87
N GLY A 95 -7.91 5.66 3.96
CA GLY A 95 -7.47 4.72 4.99
C GLY A 95 -6.48 3.66 4.48
N ALA A 96 -5.75 3.96 3.41
CA ALA A 96 -4.88 3.00 2.72
C ALA A 96 -3.47 2.90 3.33
N ILE A 97 -3.19 3.63 4.41
CA ILE A 97 -1.91 3.60 5.12
C ILE A 97 -2.14 2.98 6.49
N SER A 98 -1.48 1.87 6.75
CA SER A 98 -1.47 1.27 8.09
C SER A 98 -0.39 1.93 8.95
N ALA A 99 -0.76 2.29 10.19
CA ALA A 99 0.17 2.81 11.19
C ALA A 99 0.72 1.71 12.12
N SER A 100 0.39 0.44 11.84
CA SER A 100 0.67 -0.71 12.71
C SER A 100 1.72 -1.66 12.10
N GLY A 101 2.60 -1.14 11.26
CA GLY A 101 3.71 -1.91 10.73
C GLY A 101 4.75 -2.25 11.80
N SER A 102 5.59 -3.21 11.50
CA SER A 102 6.76 -3.56 12.30
C SER A 102 7.97 -2.72 11.88
N ARG A 103 9.07 -2.83 12.61
CA ARG A 103 10.36 -2.31 12.17
C ARG A 103 10.86 -3.18 11.00
N PRO A 104 11.42 -2.59 9.93
CA PRO A 104 12.10 -3.35 8.88
C PRO A 104 13.22 -4.21 9.46
N VAL A 105 13.39 -5.42 8.95
CA VAL A 105 14.33 -6.41 9.50
C VAL A 105 15.78 -5.90 9.54
N ASN A 106 16.16 -5.05 8.59
CA ASN A 106 17.53 -4.51 8.47
C ASN A 106 17.63 -3.00 8.70
N ALA A 107 16.59 -2.36 9.26
CA ALA A 107 16.69 -0.94 9.56
C ALA A 107 17.67 -0.72 10.72
N PRO A 108 18.73 0.07 10.56
CA PRO A 108 19.59 0.43 11.67
C PRO A 108 18.75 1.12 12.75
N ALA A 109 19.03 0.82 14.01
CA ALA A 109 18.40 1.53 15.12
C ALA A 109 18.74 3.01 14.97
N GLN A 110 17.75 3.86 14.71
CA GLN A 110 17.97 5.29 14.47
C GLN A 110 18.50 6.03 15.71
N TYR A 111 18.32 5.43 16.88
CA TYR A 111 18.81 5.97 18.14
C TYR A 111 19.37 4.83 18.99
N VAL A 112 20.65 4.57 18.87
CA VAL A 112 21.38 3.81 19.89
C VAL A 112 21.86 4.83 20.91
N PHE A 113 21.20 4.93 22.05
CA PHE A 113 21.77 5.59 23.21
C PHE A 113 22.89 4.68 23.73
N GLN A 114 24.12 4.97 23.34
CA GLN A 114 25.28 4.45 24.05
C GLN A 114 25.39 5.25 25.35
N ALA A 115 24.86 4.70 26.43
CA ALA A 115 25.29 5.13 27.73
C ALA A 115 26.80 4.80 27.82
N GLU A 116 27.64 5.79 27.99
CA GLU A 116 29.06 5.58 28.32
C GLU A 116 29.11 4.75 29.61
N GLY A 117 29.51 3.49 29.51
CA GLY A 117 29.51 2.57 30.64
C GLY A 117 29.26 1.12 30.26
N SER A 118 29.24 0.83 28.96
CA SER A 118 29.54 -0.46 28.41
C SER A 118 28.95 -1.70 29.02
N LEU A 119 28.09 -2.32 28.35
CA LEU A 119 28.00 -3.78 28.42
C LEU A 119 29.04 -4.39 27.46
N LYS A 120 29.96 -5.17 28.02
CA LYS A 120 30.92 -5.97 27.27
C LYS A 120 30.17 -6.97 26.42
N ASP A 121 30.68 -7.20 25.20
CA ASP A 121 30.16 -8.20 24.27
C ASP A 121 29.82 -9.50 24.97
N GLY A 122 28.56 -9.91 24.95
CA GLY A 122 28.15 -11.28 25.31
C GLY A 122 27.14 -11.44 26.44
N GLU A 123 26.68 -10.40 27.13
CA GLU A 123 25.59 -10.57 28.12
C GLU A 123 24.23 -10.20 27.52
N GLU A 124 23.57 -11.19 26.98
CA GLU A 124 22.11 -11.18 26.82
C GLU A 124 21.46 -11.03 28.20
N ASN A 125 20.68 -9.97 28.36
CA ASN A 125 19.74 -9.73 29.45
C ASN A 125 20.34 -9.39 30.82
N ALA A 126 20.35 -8.12 31.13
CA ALA A 126 20.28 -7.68 32.51
C ALA A 126 18.90 -8.03 33.09
N PRO A 127 18.76 -9.04 33.96
CA PRO A 127 17.44 -9.53 34.41
C PRO A 127 16.78 -8.64 35.48
N THR A 128 17.28 -7.45 35.72
CA THR A 128 16.96 -6.66 36.91
C THR A 128 16.25 -5.33 36.64
N GLN A 129 15.95 -4.96 35.40
CA GLN A 129 15.16 -3.76 35.20
C GLN A 129 13.67 -4.03 35.34
N HIS A 130 13.02 -3.30 36.24
CA HIS A 130 11.58 -3.30 36.37
C HIS A 130 10.90 -3.04 35.02
N ALA A 131 9.79 -3.70 34.73
CA ALA A 131 9.10 -3.64 33.42
C ALA A 131 8.83 -2.20 32.95
N LEU A 132 8.60 -1.26 33.86
CA LEU A 132 8.44 0.18 33.61
C LEU A 132 9.73 0.88 33.13
N LEU A 133 10.90 0.30 33.38
CA LEU A 133 12.21 0.83 32.99
C LEU A 133 12.79 0.12 31.75
N ARG A 134 12.11 -0.90 31.24
CA ARG A 134 12.46 -1.60 29.99
C ARG A 134 11.98 -0.81 28.77
N TRP A 135 12.31 0.45 28.73
CA TRP A 135 12.01 1.25 27.55
C TRP A 135 13.12 1.06 26.51
N GLU A 136 12.77 0.45 25.39
CA GLU A 136 13.68 0.37 24.25
C GLU A 136 13.53 1.64 23.42
N PRO A 137 14.56 2.49 23.35
CA PRO A 137 14.51 3.69 22.53
C PRO A 137 14.46 3.27 21.04
N GLY A 138 13.62 3.92 20.29
CA GLY A 138 13.55 3.73 18.85
C GLY A 138 12.12 3.62 18.31
N VAL A 139 12.03 3.52 16.99
CA VAL A 139 10.75 3.41 16.30
C VAL A 139 10.22 1.99 16.44
N GLN A 140 9.14 1.82 17.16
CA GLN A 140 8.48 0.53 17.40
C GLN A 140 7.64 0.09 16.20
N THR A 141 6.96 1.04 15.57
CA THR A 141 6.07 0.79 14.43
C THR A 141 6.29 1.85 13.35
N VAL A 142 6.53 1.43 12.14
CA VAL A 142 6.58 2.33 10.98
C VAL A 142 5.29 2.24 10.19
N ALA A 143 5.01 3.23 9.37
CA ALA A 143 3.89 3.19 8.46
C ALA A 143 4.07 2.10 7.41
N VAL A 144 2.96 1.54 6.92
CA VAL A 144 2.91 0.60 5.81
C VAL A 144 2.04 1.21 4.72
N LYS A 145 2.60 1.34 3.52
CA LYS A 145 1.95 1.97 2.38
C LYS A 145 2.30 1.22 1.10
N CYS A 146 1.35 1.11 0.19
CA CYS A 146 1.59 0.53 -1.14
C CYS A 146 2.69 1.31 -1.88
N ASP A 147 3.60 0.58 -2.51
CA ASP A 147 4.73 1.05 -3.31
C ASP A 147 4.64 0.58 -4.77
N LEU A 148 3.50 -0.02 -5.17
CA LEU A 148 3.26 -0.65 -6.46
C LEU A 148 4.22 -1.82 -6.76
N CYS A 149 4.96 -2.31 -5.77
CA CYS A 149 6.01 -3.31 -5.95
C CYS A 149 7.03 -2.86 -7.04
N ASP A 150 7.51 -1.61 -6.97
CA ASP A 150 8.41 -0.99 -7.95
C ASP A 150 9.71 -1.77 -8.19
N PHE A 151 10.08 -2.62 -7.22
CA PHE A 151 11.20 -3.57 -7.33
C PHE A 151 10.89 -4.80 -8.20
N LEU A 152 9.63 -4.99 -8.66
CA LEU A 152 9.22 -6.12 -9.51
C LEU A 152 8.96 -5.64 -10.94
N PRO A 153 9.72 -6.13 -11.93
CA PRO A 153 9.51 -5.77 -13.34
C PRO A 153 8.13 -6.18 -13.87
N GLU A 154 7.51 -7.22 -13.27
CA GLU A 154 6.19 -7.69 -13.68
C GLU A 154 5.05 -6.88 -13.05
N GLY A 155 5.35 -5.88 -12.25
CA GLY A 155 4.37 -5.02 -11.58
C GLY A 155 3.75 -5.61 -10.31
N PRO A 156 2.65 -5.01 -9.82
CA PRO A 156 2.09 -5.31 -8.51
C PRO A 156 1.69 -6.77 -8.32
N ALA A 157 2.25 -7.44 -7.31
CA ALA A 157 1.99 -8.84 -7.02
C ALA A 157 0.51 -9.12 -6.70
N CYS A 158 -0.18 -8.19 -6.04
CA CYS A 158 -1.59 -8.32 -5.71
C CYS A 158 -2.50 -8.38 -6.97
N VAL A 159 -2.13 -7.67 -8.04
CA VAL A 159 -2.85 -7.70 -9.32
C VAL A 159 -2.68 -9.06 -9.99
N ARG A 160 -1.44 -9.55 -10.06
CA ARG A 160 -1.13 -10.85 -10.70
C ARG A 160 -1.71 -12.04 -9.96
N ALA A 161 -1.75 -11.96 -8.64
CA ALA A 161 -2.22 -13.06 -7.79
C ALA A 161 -3.75 -13.13 -7.66
N CYS A 162 -4.50 -12.12 -8.11
CA CYS A 162 -5.94 -12.09 -7.95
C CYS A 162 -6.62 -13.09 -8.91
N PRO A 163 -7.25 -14.18 -8.41
CA PRO A 163 -7.85 -15.19 -9.27
C PRO A 163 -9.02 -14.65 -10.09
N ASN A 164 -9.74 -13.68 -9.56
CA ASN A 164 -10.92 -13.09 -10.19
C ASN A 164 -10.61 -11.78 -10.93
N GLN A 165 -9.33 -11.40 -11.03
CA GLN A 165 -8.90 -10.14 -11.67
C GLN A 165 -9.62 -8.89 -11.14
N ALA A 166 -10.02 -8.93 -9.86
CA ALA A 166 -10.67 -7.81 -9.20
C ALA A 166 -9.74 -6.60 -8.96
N LEU A 167 -8.44 -6.76 -9.17
CA LEU A 167 -7.43 -5.72 -9.05
C LEU A 167 -6.79 -5.47 -10.42
N ARG A 168 -6.65 -4.19 -10.78
CA ARG A 168 -6.01 -3.77 -12.03
C ARG A 168 -5.08 -2.59 -11.80
N LEU A 169 -3.90 -2.63 -12.41
CA LEU A 169 -2.99 -1.49 -12.44
C LEU A 169 -3.49 -0.47 -13.48
N ILE A 170 -3.62 0.76 -13.06
CA ILE A 170 -3.95 1.89 -13.94
C ILE A 170 -2.68 2.68 -14.20
N THR A 171 -2.35 2.79 -15.47
CA THR A 171 -1.29 3.62 -16.02
C THR A 171 -1.90 4.67 -16.95
N ASP A 172 -1.14 5.69 -17.32
CA ASP A 172 -1.60 6.72 -18.26
C ASP A 172 -2.16 6.11 -19.54
N ASP A 173 -1.44 5.16 -20.14
CA ASP A 173 -1.87 4.49 -21.37
C ASP A 173 -3.15 3.68 -21.19
N SER A 174 -3.28 2.99 -20.06
CA SER A 174 -4.47 2.19 -19.76
C SER A 174 -5.69 3.08 -19.54
N LEU A 175 -5.52 4.20 -18.85
CA LEU A 175 -6.57 5.18 -18.63
C LEU A 175 -7.03 5.82 -19.94
N GLN A 176 -6.08 6.27 -20.78
CA GLN A 176 -6.38 6.86 -22.08
C GLN A 176 -7.14 5.90 -23.00
N ARG A 177 -6.76 4.62 -23.01
CA ARG A 177 -7.48 3.59 -23.78
C ARG A 177 -8.91 3.41 -23.27
N GLN A 178 -9.10 3.30 -21.97
CA GLN A 178 -10.43 3.17 -21.38
C GLN A 178 -11.31 4.40 -21.63
N MET A 179 -10.76 5.59 -21.53
CA MET A 179 -11.48 6.84 -21.83
C MET A 179 -11.95 6.87 -23.30
N LYS A 180 -11.04 6.56 -24.25
CA LYS A 180 -11.38 6.52 -25.68
C LYS A 180 -12.46 5.50 -25.97
N GLU A 181 -12.39 4.32 -25.36
CA GLU A 181 -13.40 3.28 -25.54
C GLU A 181 -14.79 3.72 -25.02
N LYS A 182 -14.84 4.28 -23.81
CA LYS A 182 -16.07 4.87 -23.26
C LYS A 182 -16.64 5.99 -24.13
N GLN A 183 -15.78 6.84 -24.70
CA GLN A 183 -16.20 7.90 -25.63
C GLN A 183 -16.79 7.32 -26.92
N ARG A 184 -16.16 6.28 -27.47
CA ARG A 184 -16.71 5.58 -28.66
C ARG A 184 -18.05 4.94 -28.39
N LEU A 185 -18.21 4.24 -27.26
CA LEU A 185 -19.49 3.65 -26.84
C LEU A 185 -20.57 4.71 -26.66
N ALA A 186 -20.25 5.83 -25.99
CA ALA A 186 -21.18 6.93 -25.82
C ALA A 186 -21.60 7.54 -27.16
N ALA A 187 -20.67 7.75 -28.08
CA ALA A 187 -20.96 8.28 -29.41
C ALA A 187 -21.83 7.32 -30.23
N SER A 188 -21.58 6.00 -30.17
CA SER A 188 -22.38 4.99 -30.85
C SER A 188 -23.80 4.89 -30.29
N TRP A 189 -23.97 5.10 -28.98
CA TRP A 189 -25.26 5.09 -28.33
C TRP A 189 -26.19 6.21 -28.86
N PHE A 190 -25.64 7.40 -29.04
CA PHE A 190 -26.39 8.52 -29.65
C PHE A 190 -26.72 8.27 -31.13
N ALA A 191 -25.86 7.54 -31.86
CA ALA A 191 -26.07 7.25 -33.28
C ALA A 191 -27.15 6.17 -33.50
N ASN A 192 -27.25 5.16 -32.62
CA ASN A 192 -28.12 3.99 -32.81
C ASN A 192 -29.44 4.03 -32.02
N GLY A 193 -29.73 5.13 -31.29
CA GLY A 193 -30.99 5.38 -30.59
C GLY A 193 -31.43 4.27 -29.64
N ARG A 194 -31.00 4.35 -28.36
CA ARG A 194 -31.63 3.68 -27.20
C ARG A 194 -31.29 2.23 -26.88
N GLU A 195 -30.10 1.72 -27.13
CA GLU A 195 -29.63 0.55 -26.37
C GLU A 195 -28.74 0.99 -25.21
N ASP A 196 -29.05 0.49 -24.00
CA ASP A 196 -28.36 0.85 -22.76
C ASP A 196 -26.88 0.43 -22.84
N PRO A 197 -25.90 1.35 -22.74
CA PRO A 197 -24.47 1.01 -22.81
C PRO A 197 -24.03 0.03 -21.72
N LEU A 198 -24.77 -0.09 -20.64
CA LEU A 198 -24.47 -1.01 -19.54
C LEU A 198 -24.78 -2.48 -19.87
N SER A 199 -25.64 -2.75 -20.86
CA SER A 199 -25.97 -4.11 -21.30
C SER A 199 -24.84 -4.76 -22.12
N LEU A 200 -24.03 -3.95 -22.81
CA LEU A 200 -22.95 -4.45 -23.69
C LEU A 200 -21.72 -4.94 -22.91
N THR A 201 -21.57 -4.58 -21.65
CA THR A 201 -20.43 -5.01 -20.84
C THR A 201 -20.57 -6.41 -20.25
N GLN A 202 -21.74 -7.05 -20.40
CA GLN A 202 -21.99 -8.41 -19.87
C GLN A 202 -21.62 -9.53 -20.87
N GLU A 203 -21.51 -9.24 -22.15
CA GLU A 203 -21.20 -10.26 -23.19
C GLU A 203 -19.71 -10.48 -23.48
N GLN A 204 -18.82 -9.71 -22.85
CA GLN A 204 -17.35 -9.88 -22.98
C GLN A 204 -16.72 -10.51 -21.72
N ARG A 205 -17.43 -11.43 -21.09
CA ARG A 205 -16.90 -12.25 -19.99
C ARG A 205 -16.36 -13.59 -20.49
#